data_6ccc2cd6e72dc08d0a4e8b4707388c5b
#
_entry.id   6ccc2cd6e72dc08d0a4e8b4707388c5b
#
_cell.length_a   1.000
_cell.length_b   1.000
_cell.length_c   1.000
_cell.angle_alpha   90.00
_cell.angle_beta   90.00
_cell.angle_gamma   90.00
#
_symmetry.space_group_name_H-M   'P 1'
#
loop_
_entity.id
_entity.type
_entity.pdbx_description
1 polymer ?
#
loop_
_entity_poly.entity_id
_entity_poly.type
_entity_poly.pdbx_seq_one_letter_code
_entity_poly.pdbx_strand_id
1 'polypeptide(L)'
;MPTSDNYKKQGGSEWVVGGEINITGRLKKDGETSDGTINERRLVKIDGSGDHVEATADSLNVVGINYENVVKSPTDDLTMGILGEQTGIADAEVEAGKNLKACDGGRIGRLVDDDLAGTDLITSQTGDDFSNQPANDDVELISGESGDTDIEVTIYGTDTSDEYQSETITTDGSDGTTPVTSSNAYNNLMGAEITSGTPSGTLTLREATTDGAITTLTSGSTSSGIYEPTDTRAFNVEPTAVASAGETGYLVVVGTDSDYSAQGESKQMDGTTSVTLANAYNTIDKICLGDTSADITVSVGAEEDELKKIGKSNNAAAAKGDTVDFIFTA
;
A
#
# COMPACT_ATOMS: atom_id res chain seq x y z
N MET A 1 -2.16 -36.32 -23.96
CA MET A 1 -1.79 -36.15 -22.53
C MET A 1 -0.27 -36.18 -22.46
N PRO A 2 0.38 -35.23 -21.78
CA PRO A 2 1.80 -35.36 -21.51
C PRO A 2 2.04 -36.62 -20.69
N THR A 3 3.05 -37.40 -21.05
CA THR A 3 3.46 -38.58 -20.29
C THR A 3 4.19 -38.18 -19.02
N SER A 4 4.30 -39.09 -18.05
CA SER A 4 5.00 -38.86 -16.78
C SER A 4 6.42 -38.30 -16.90
N ASP A 5 7.02 -38.43 -18.08
CA ASP A 5 8.37 -37.94 -18.39
C ASP A 5 8.47 -36.41 -18.54
N ASN A 6 7.31 -35.73 -18.57
CA ASN A 6 7.24 -34.27 -18.70
C ASN A 6 7.23 -33.54 -17.33
N TYR A 7 7.30 -34.28 -16.26
CA TYR A 7 7.37 -33.71 -14.93
C TYR A 7 8.82 -33.39 -14.53
N LYS A 8 9.03 -32.20 -14.02
CA LYS A 8 10.32 -31.83 -13.46
C LYS A 8 10.17 -31.64 -11.96
N LYS A 9 10.91 -32.44 -11.19
CA LYS A 9 10.92 -32.35 -9.74
C LYS A 9 12.11 -31.48 -9.29
N GLN A 10 11.83 -30.39 -8.61
CA GLN A 10 12.84 -29.50 -8.05
C GLN A 10 12.42 -29.05 -6.65
N GLY A 11 13.19 -29.40 -5.64
CA GLY A 11 12.97 -28.94 -4.27
C GLY A 11 11.66 -29.40 -3.62
N GLY A 12 11.14 -30.57 -3.95
CA GLY A 12 9.89 -31.10 -3.40
C GLY A 12 8.63 -30.66 -4.14
N SER A 13 8.76 -29.84 -5.20
CA SER A 13 7.65 -29.43 -6.06
C SER A 13 7.64 -30.22 -7.36
N GLU A 14 6.46 -30.58 -7.81
CA GLU A 14 6.25 -31.33 -9.05
C GLU A 14 5.57 -30.42 -10.08
N TRP A 15 6.16 -30.31 -11.29
CA TRP A 15 5.72 -29.40 -12.33
C TRP A 15 5.14 -30.15 -13.51
N VAL A 16 3.94 -29.79 -13.93
CA VAL A 16 3.30 -30.32 -15.13
C VAL A 16 3.42 -29.29 -16.26
N VAL A 17 4.09 -29.66 -17.34
CA VAL A 17 4.18 -28.78 -18.51
C VAL A 17 2.91 -28.96 -19.34
N GLY A 18 2.09 -27.94 -19.41
CA GLY A 18 0.84 -27.99 -20.21
C GLY A 18 -0.27 -27.07 -19.66
N GLY A 19 0.08 -26.05 -18.87
CA GLY A 19 -0.89 -25.04 -18.39
C GLY A 19 -1.39 -25.24 -16.98
N GLU A 20 -1.06 -26.34 -16.32
CA GLU A 20 -1.30 -26.55 -14.89
C GLU A 20 0.01 -26.71 -14.13
N ILE A 21 0.19 -25.97 -13.06
CA ILE A 21 1.29 -26.17 -12.12
C ILE A 21 0.68 -26.66 -10.82
N ASN A 22 1.06 -27.90 -10.42
CA ASN A 22 0.69 -28.45 -9.13
C ASN A 22 1.90 -28.41 -8.20
N ILE A 23 1.76 -27.84 -7.04
CA ILE A 23 2.77 -27.82 -5.99
C ILE A 23 2.32 -28.74 -4.88
N THR A 24 3.26 -29.55 -4.36
CA THR A 24 3.05 -30.31 -3.14
C THR A 24 3.55 -29.51 -1.98
N GLY A 25 2.67 -29.04 -1.13
CA GLY A 25 2.95 -28.36 0.13
C GLY A 25 2.76 -29.29 1.31
N ARG A 26 3.21 -28.89 2.48
CA ARG A 26 2.92 -29.60 3.73
C ARG A 26 1.73 -28.99 4.42
N LEU A 27 0.75 -29.83 4.73
CA LEU A 27 -0.32 -29.46 5.65
C LEU A 27 0.26 -29.46 7.06
N LYS A 28 0.11 -28.35 7.78
CA LYS A 28 0.42 -28.29 9.18
C LYS A 28 -0.85 -27.97 9.96
N LYS A 29 -1.00 -28.64 11.06
CA LYS A 29 -2.11 -28.42 11.96
C LYS A 29 -2.00 -27.03 12.59
N ASP A 30 -3.01 -26.20 12.38
CA ASP A 30 -3.08 -24.89 12.99
C ASP A 30 -3.55 -25.06 14.45
N GLY A 31 -2.61 -24.81 15.37
CA GLY A 31 -2.90 -24.85 16.81
C GLY A 31 -3.49 -26.14 17.34
N GLU A 32 -3.89 -26.14 18.58
CA GLU A 32 -4.43 -27.32 19.30
C GLU A 32 -5.87 -27.70 18.92
N THR A 33 -6.55 -26.91 18.07
CA THR A 33 -7.98 -27.09 17.78
C THR A 33 -8.29 -27.51 16.36
N SER A 34 -7.32 -27.46 15.46
CA SER A 34 -7.46 -27.87 14.06
C SER A 34 -7.13 -29.36 13.90
N ASP A 35 -7.99 -30.10 13.26
CA ASP A 35 -7.75 -31.51 12.91
C ASP A 35 -6.89 -31.69 11.66
N GLY A 36 -6.41 -30.59 11.09
CA GLY A 36 -5.61 -30.58 9.86
C GLY A 36 -6.41 -30.95 8.62
N THR A 37 -7.73 -30.75 8.63
CA THR A 37 -8.58 -31.06 7.50
C THR A 37 -8.60 -29.90 6.52
N ILE A 38 -8.27 -30.18 5.25
CA ILE A 38 -8.55 -29.30 4.12
C ILE A 38 -9.49 -30.05 3.19
N ASN A 39 -10.65 -29.49 2.93
CA ASN A 39 -11.64 -30.12 2.08
C ASN A 39 -11.25 -30.00 0.61
N GLU A 40 -11.73 -30.93 -0.20
CA GLU A 40 -11.53 -30.91 -1.66
C GLU A 40 -12.08 -29.60 -2.26
N ARG A 41 -11.34 -29.07 -3.24
CA ARG A 41 -11.69 -27.86 -3.99
C ARG A 41 -11.83 -26.61 -3.12
N ARG A 42 -11.05 -26.54 -2.06
CA ARG A 42 -10.94 -25.36 -1.19
C ARG A 42 -9.65 -24.60 -1.46
N LEU A 43 -9.75 -23.30 -1.34
CA LEU A 43 -8.59 -22.43 -1.39
C LEU A 43 -7.71 -22.65 -0.16
N VAL A 44 -6.42 -22.67 -0.40
CA VAL A 44 -5.38 -22.83 0.63
C VAL A 44 -4.57 -21.56 0.74
N LYS A 45 -4.31 -21.11 1.94
CA LYS A 45 -3.41 -20.00 2.25
C LYS A 45 -2.21 -20.47 3.07
N ILE A 46 -1.16 -19.66 3.09
CA ILE A 46 -0.08 -19.79 4.05
C ILE A 46 -0.40 -18.88 5.25
N ASP A 47 -0.40 -19.43 6.44
CA ASP A 47 -0.62 -18.68 7.67
C ASP A 47 0.67 -17.97 8.16
N GLY A 48 0.57 -17.22 9.27
CA GLY A 48 1.71 -16.51 9.86
C GLY A 48 2.84 -17.39 10.37
N SER A 49 2.62 -18.71 10.45
CA SER A 49 3.63 -19.70 10.83
C SER A 49 4.28 -20.39 9.62
N GLY A 50 3.83 -20.08 8.42
CA GLY A 50 4.27 -20.71 7.18
C GLY A 50 3.53 -22.02 6.86
N ASP A 51 2.40 -22.28 7.49
CA ASP A 51 1.63 -23.51 7.34
C ASP A 51 0.51 -23.36 6.32
N HIS A 52 0.18 -24.47 5.64
CA HIS A 52 -0.92 -24.50 4.67
C HIS A 52 -2.24 -24.81 5.38
N VAL A 53 -3.17 -23.88 5.34
CA VAL A 53 -4.48 -23.97 5.96
C VAL A 53 -5.59 -23.56 4.97
N GLU A 54 -6.85 -23.96 5.22
CA GLU A 54 -7.97 -23.43 4.42
C GLU A 54 -8.01 -21.91 4.51
N ALA A 55 -8.23 -21.25 3.38
CA ALA A 55 -8.40 -19.82 3.34
C ALA A 55 -9.67 -19.40 4.10
N THR A 56 -9.59 -18.27 4.77
CA THR A 56 -10.72 -17.58 5.38
C THR A 56 -11.20 -16.46 4.48
N ALA A 57 -12.33 -15.82 4.83
CA ALA A 57 -12.79 -14.65 4.09
C ALA A 57 -11.68 -13.60 3.98
N ASP A 58 -11.59 -13.00 2.81
CA ASP A 58 -10.63 -11.93 2.48
C ASP A 58 -9.15 -12.30 2.71
N SER A 59 -8.81 -13.59 2.61
CA SER A 59 -7.40 -14.04 2.71
C SER A 59 -6.56 -13.49 1.56
N LEU A 60 -5.45 -12.84 1.91
CA LEU A 60 -4.52 -12.24 0.95
C LEU A 60 -3.40 -13.20 0.48
N ASN A 61 -3.11 -14.24 1.27
CA ASN A 61 -2.00 -15.16 1.02
C ASN A 61 -2.49 -16.50 0.46
N VAL A 62 -3.46 -16.47 -0.45
CA VAL A 62 -3.94 -17.67 -1.11
C VAL A 62 -2.89 -18.16 -2.09
N VAL A 63 -2.45 -19.41 -1.91
CA VAL A 63 -1.37 -20.01 -2.70
C VAL A 63 -1.86 -21.07 -3.70
N GLY A 64 -3.11 -21.51 -3.58
CA GLY A 64 -3.63 -22.53 -4.49
C GLY A 64 -4.99 -23.08 -4.07
N ILE A 65 -5.42 -24.10 -4.80
CA ILE A 65 -6.64 -24.84 -4.52
C ILE A 65 -6.32 -26.31 -4.27
N ASN A 66 -6.93 -26.89 -3.25
CA ASN A 66 -6.74 -28.29 -2.91
C ASN A 66 -7.65 -29.21 -3.74
N TYR A 67 -7.09 -30.26 -4.33
CA TYR A 67 -7.83 -31.23 -5.14
C TYR A 67 -8.26 -32.48 -4.39
N GLU A 68 -7.83 -32.66 -3.17
CA GLU A 68 -8.09 -33.87 -2.40
C GLU A 68 -8.86 -33.54 -1.12
N ASN A 69 -9.76 -34.45 -0.73
CA ASN A 69 -10.34 -34.39 0.62
C ASN A 69 -9.32 -34.92 1.61
N VAL A 70 -8.65 -34.00 2.31
CA VAL A 70 -7.49 -34.36 3.11
C VAL A 70 -7.81 -34.23 4.59
N VAL A 71 -7.94 -35.36 5.25
CA VAL A 71 -7.77 -35.49 6.70
C VAL A 71 -6.39 -36.06 6.91
N LYS A 72 -5.38 -35.17 6.98
CA LYS A 72 -3.98 -35.63 7.07
C LYS A 72 -3.34 -35.24 8.37
N SER A 73 -2.30 -36.01 8.71
CA SER A 73 -1.37 -35.66 9.75
C SER A 73 -0.63 -34.35 9.40
N PRO A 74 -0.22 -33.55 10.39
CA PRO A 74 0.47 -32.27 10.14
C PRO A 74 1.74 -32.33 9.28
N THR A 75 2.22 -33.51 8.97
CA THR A 75 3.44 -33.72 8.17
C THR A 75 3.16 -34.28 6.78
N ASP A 76 1.90 -34.53 6.43
CA ASP A 76 1.53 -35.08 5.13
C ASP A 76 1.63 -34.03 4.02
N ASP A 77 1.97 -34.47 2.83
CA ASP A 77 2.03 -33.60 1.65
C ASP A 77 0.64 -33.30 1.13
N LEU A 78 0.45 -32.07 0.68
CA LEU A 78 -0.78 -31.54 0.08
C LEU A 78 -0.53 -31.22 -1.39
N THR A 79 -1.42 -31.69 -2.29
CA THR A 79 -1.37 -31.37 -3.72
C THR A 79 -2.29 -30.19 -4.02
N MET A 80 -1.73 -29.11 -4.56
CA MET A 80 -2.46 -27.90 -4.88
C MET A 80 -2.25 -27.48 -6.34
N GLY A 81 -3.33 -27.03 -7.00
CA GLY A 81 -3.24 -26.27 -8.25
C GLY A 81 -2.99 -24.79 -7.94
N ILE A 82 -2.00 -24.21 -8.60
CA ILE A 82 -1.59 -22.82 -8.35
C ILE A 82 -1.67 -21.90 -9.55
N LEU A 83 -1.80 -22.45 -10.76
CA LEU A 83 -1.92 -21.68 -12.00
C LEU A 83 -2.86 -22.39 -12.99
N GLY A 84 -3.38 -21.62 -13.94
CA GLY A 84 -4.25 -22.14 -15.00
C GLY A 84 -5.72 -22.17 -14.60
N GLU A 85 -6.50 -22.95 -15.34
CA GLU A 85 -7.93 -23.14 -15.08
C GLU A 85 -8.11 -24.08 -13.87
N GLN A 86 -8.85 -23.62 -12.90
CA GLN A 86 -9.11 -24.33 -11.64
C GLN A 86 -10.62 -24.44 -11.39
N THR A 87 -11.04 -25.43 -10.61
CA THR A 87 -12.43 -25.60 -10.21
C THR A 87 -12.54 -25.56 -8.69
N GLY A 88 -13.28 -24.61 -8.16
CA GLY A 88 -13.53 -24.45 -6.73
C GLY A 88 -14.99 -24.55 -6.36
N ILE A 89 -15.31 -24.40 -5.07
CA ILE A 89 -16.66 -24.41 -4.52
C ILE A 89 -17.12 -23.00 -4.25
N ALA A 90 -18.22 -22.58 -4.84
CA ALA A 90 -18.81 -21.27 -4.63
C ALA A 90 -19.39 -21.12 -3.21
N ASP A 91 -19.22 -19.94 -2.59
CA ASP A 91 -19.86 -19.58 -1.33
C ASP A 91 -21.25 -18.97 -1.53
N ALA A 92 -21.50 -18.37 -2.68
CA ALA A 92 -22.77 -17.80 -3.11
C ALA A 92 -22.87 -17.84 -4.64
N GLU A 93 -23.89 -17.20 -5.20
CA GLU A 93 -24.00 -17.02 -6.65
C GLU A 93 -22.79 -16.27 -7.22
N VAL A 94 -22.23 -16.79 -8.32
CA VAL A 94 -21.13 -16.19 -9.05
C VAL A 94 -21.50 -16.15 -10.54
N GLU A 95 -21.43 -14.98 -11.14
CA GLU A 95 -21.61 -14.80 -12.57
C GLU A 95 -20.31 -15.08 -13.34
N ALA A 96 -20.42 -15.52 -14.58
CA ALA A 96 -19.24 -15.69 -15.44
C ALA A 96 -18.53 -14.35 -15.70
N GLY A 97 -17.21 -14.40 -15.76
CA GLY A 97 -16.38 -13.21 -16.03
C GLY A 97 -16.17 -12.26 -14.85
N LYS A 98 -16.60 -12.61 -13.65
CA LYS A 98 -16.42 -11.78 -12.44
C LYS A 98 -15.09 -12.07 -11.72
N ASN A 99 -14.55 -11.06 -11.08
CA ASN A 99 -13.44 -11.20 -10.17
C ASN A 99 -13.86 -11.99 -8.93
N LEU A 100 -12.94 -12.80 -8.42
CA LEU A 100 -13.19 -13.74 -7.33
C LEU A 100 -12.30 -13.46 -6.14
N LYS A 101 -12.82 -13.73 -4.95
CA LYS A 101 -12.11 -13.66 -3.66
C LYS A 101 -12.24 -14.95 -2.87
N ALA A 102 -11.39 -15.10 -1.85
CA ALA A 102 -11.53 -16.14 -0.85
C ALA A 102 -12.68 -15.85 0.11
N CYS A 103 -13.44 -16.88 0.46
CA CYS A 103 -14.48 -16.86 1.48
C CYS A 103 -14.18 -17.90 2.56
N ASP A 104 -14.90 -17.82 3.66
CA ASP A 104 -14.72 -18.74 4.80
C ASP A 104 -14.81 -20.21 4.40
N GLY A 105 -13.96 -21.05 5.00
CA GLY A 105 -13.84 -22.46 4.69
C GLY A 105 -13.27 -22.69 3.29
N GLY A 106 -12.41 -21.82 2.79
CA GLY A 106 -11.72 -21.96 1.51
C GLY A 106 -12.65 -21.94 0.29
N ARG A 107 -13.86 -21.42 0.42
CA ARG A 107 -14.79 -21.24 -0.72
C ARG A 107 -14.42 -20.03 -1.55
N ILE A 108 -15.06 -19.93 -2.69
CA ILE A 108 -14.86 -18.86 -3.67
C ILE A 108 -16.13 -18.02 -3.73
N GLY A 109 -15.98 -16.72 -3.55
CA GLY A 109 -17.07 -15.76 -3.69
C GLY A 109 -16.77 -14.76 -4.80
N ARG A 110 -17.79 -14.05 -5.25
CA ARG A 110 -17.65 -12.89 -6.12
C ARG A 110 -17.00 -11.76 -5.32
N LEU A 111 -15.99 -11.14 -5.89
CA LEU A 111 -15.48 -9.86 -5.41
C LEU A 111 -16.47 -8.78 -5.87
N VAL A 112 -17.18 -8.17 -4.95
CA VAL A 112 -18.19 -7.11 -5.21
C VAL A 112 -17.66 -5.76 -4.75
N ASP A 113 -18.29 -4.69 -5.25
CA ASP A 113 -17.84 -3.32 -4.97
C ASP A 113 -17.79 -2.98 -3.46
N ASP A 114 -18.67 -3.60 -2.64
CA ASP A 114 -18.63 -3.42 -1.17
C ASP A 114 -17.41 -4.09 -0.50
N ASP A 115 -16.84 -5.13 -1.12
CA ASP A 115 -15.60 -5.77 -0.67
C ASP A 115 -14.37 -4.96 -1.08
N LEU A 116 -14.58 -4.11 -2.06
CA LEU A 116 -13.67 -3.13 -2.59
C LEU A 116 -13.91 -1.76 -1.94
N ALA A 117 -14.59 -1.68 -0.80
CA ALA A 117 -14.69 -0.43 -0.05
C ALA A 117 -13.29 0.11 0.20
N GLY A 118 -13.03 1.28 -0.33
CA GLY A 118 -11.73 1.91 -0.24
C GLY A 118 -11.28 1.98 1.22
N THR A 119 -9.99 1.77 1.43
CA THR A 119 -9.39 1.98 2.75
C THR A 119 -9.00 3.44 2.86
N ASP A 120 -9.55 4.13 3.84
CA ASP A 120 -9.09 5.46 4.19
C ASP A 120 -7.67 5.35 4.77
N LEU A 121 -6.71 5.93 4.08
CA LEU A 121 -5.32 6.00 4.54
C LEU A 121 -5.17 7.04 5.64
N ILE A 122 -5.82 8.18 5.45
CA ILE A 122 -6.03 9.21 6.46
C ILE A 122 -7.49 9.65 6.42
N THR A 123 -8.06 9.94 7.59
CA THR A 123 -9.45 10.38 7.71
C THR A 123 -9.51 11.70 8.44
N SER A 124 -10.13 12.70 7.82
CA SER A 124 -10.39 14.01 8.42
C SER A 124 -9.15 14.64 9.07
N GLN A 125 -8.07 14.74 8.30
CA GLN A 125 -6.85 15.43 8.75
C GLN A 125 -6.80 16.83 8.15
N THR A 126 -6.54 17.84 8.99
CA THR A 126 -6.17 19.19 8.56
C THR A 126 -4.66 19.31 8.47
N GLY A 127 -4.19 20.15 7.57
CA GLY A 127 -2.77 20.48 7.48
C GLY A 127 -2.26 21.24 8.72
N ASP A 128 -0.96 21.28 8.86
CA ASP A 128 -0.27 22.12 9.82
C ASP A 128 -0.18 23.57 9.30
N ASP A 129 0.10 24.51 10.21
CA ASP A 129 0.30 25.93 9.85
C ASP A 129 1.65 26.11 9.13
N PHE A 130 1.61 26.19 7.80
CA PHE A 130 2.73 26.51 6.93
C PHE A 130 2.59 27.95 6.45
N SER A 131 3.06 28.89 7.23
CA SER A 131 3.03 30.33 6.92
C SER A 131 4.11 30.69 5.90
N ASN A 132 3.99 31.84 5.25
CA ASN A 132 5.03 32.40 4.38
C ASN A 132 5.58 31.39 3.34
N GLN A 133 4.69 30.77 2.58
CA GLN A 133 5.06 29.84 1.51
C GLN A 133 6.11 30.46 0.56
N PRO A 134 7.07 29.68 0.03
CA PRO A 134 8.20 30.16 -0.75
C PRO A 134 7.80 30.90 -2.03
N ALA A 135 6.67 30.55 -2.64
CA ALA A 135 6.13 31.20 -3.83
C ALA A 135 7.15 31.32 -4.99
N ASN A 136 7.77 30.20 -5.35
CA ASN A 136 8.84 30.06 -6.34
C ASN A 136 10.22 30.58 -5.88
N ASP A 137 10.50 30.43 -4.60
CA ASP A 137 11.80 30.76 -4.03
C ASP A 137 12.45 29.56 -3.33
N ASP A 138 13.72 29.71 -2.97
CA ASP A 138 14.45 28.69 -2.22
C ASP A 138 13.99 28.67 -0.74
N VAL A 139 14.18 27.52 -0.09
CA VAL A 139 13.93 27.32 1.33
C VAL A 139 15.26 27.29 2.06
N GLU A 140 15.35 27.98 3.18
CA GLU A 140 16.49 27.92 4.08
C GLU A 140 16.17 27.12 5.35
N LEU A 141 17.15 26.30 5.77
CA LEU A 141 17.17 25.62 7.05
C LEU A 141 18.15 26.31 7.99
N ILE A 142 17.70 26.64 9.19
CA ILE A 142 18.53 27.24 10.24
C ILE A 142 18.14 26.67 11.60
N SER A 143 19.12 26.47 12.50
CA SER A 143 18.87 26.16 13.91
C SER A 143 18.98 27.37 14.81
N GLY A 144 18.26 27.35 15.94
CA GLY A 144 18.43 28.28 17.03
C GLY A 144 19.71 28.05 17.88
N GLU A 145 20.38 26.91 17.67
CA GLU A 145 21.56 26.50 18.46
C GLU A 145 22.76 26.19 17.56
N SER A 146 23.91 26.75 17.88
CA SER A 146 25.14 26.56 17.07
C SER A 146 25.68 25.12 17.07
N GLY A 147 25.30 24.33 18.07
CA GLY A 147 25.69 22.94 18.20
C GLY A 147 24.86 21.96 17.37
N ASP A 148 23.81 22.41 16.72
CA ASP A 148 22.93 21.60 15.88
C ASP A 148 23.52 21.48 14.46
N THR A 149 24.67 20.82 14.37
CA THR A 149 25.39 20.59 13.11
C THR A 149 25.02 19.22 12.54
N ASP A 150 25.07 19.10 11.21
CA ASP A 150 24.82 17.84 10.48
C ASP A 150 23.43 17.21 10.78
N ILE A 151 22.43 18.04 11.09
CA ILE A 151 21.04 17.58 11.19
C ILE A 151 20.42 17.58 9.79
N GLU A 152 19.89 16.45 9.38
CA GLU A 152 19.23 16.30 8.08
C GLU A 152 17.73 16.51 8.21
N VAL A 153 17.19 17.36 7.35
CA VAL A 153 15.75 17.62 7.22
C VAL A 153 15.34 17.36 5.79
N THR A 154 14.41 16.45 5.56
CA THR A 154 13.79 16.25 4.26
C THR A 154 12.53 17.11 4.17
N ILE A 155 12.43 17.86 3.08
CA ILE A 155 11.29 18.71 2.75
C ILE A 155 10.56 18.16 1.54
N TYR A 156 9.24 18.31 1.55
CA TYR A 156 8.33 17.82 0.52
C TYR A 156 7.45 18.98 0.04
N GLY A 157 7.26 19.09 -1.25
CA GLY A 157 6.44 20.18 -1.77
C GLY A 157 6.27 20.12 -3.28
N THR A 158 5.96 21.29 -3.86
CA THR A 158 5.81 21.47 -5.29
C THR A 158 6.85 22.42 -5.83
N ASP A 159 7.27 22.18 -7.06
CA ASP A 159 8.11 23.10 -7.83
C ASP A 159 7.29 24.26 -8.42
N THR A 160 7.95 25.08 -9.25
CA THR A 160 7.33 26.23 -9.94
C THR A 160 6.25 25.86 -10.97
N SER A 161 6.09 24.58 -11.29
CA SER A 161 5.08 24.02 -12.19
C SER A 161 4.01 23.24 -11.43
N ASP A 162 4.01 23.31 -10.09
CA ASP A 162 3.15 22.56 -9.18
C ASP A 162 3.38 21.03 -9.22
N GLU A 163 4.53 20.59 -9.78
CA GLU A 163 4.92 19.18 -9.77
C GLU A 163 5.63 18.81 -8.46
N TYR A 164 5.47 17.57 -8.03
CA TYR A 164 6.11 17.05 -6.82
C TYR A 164 7.62 17.17 -6.87
N GLN A 165 8.21 17.65 -5.79
CA GLN A 165 9.63 17.55 -5.52
C GLN A 165 9.91 17.35 -4.03
N SER A 166 11.08 16.81 -3.74
CA SER A 166 11.60 16.67 -2.39
C SER A 166 13.12 16.86 -2.38
N GLU A 167 13.63 17.34 -1.27
CA GLU A 167 15.05 17.54 -1.06
C GLU A 167 15.41 17.33 0.40
N THR A 168 16.62 16.84 0.68
CA THR A 168 17.19 16.79 2.02
C THR A 168 18.20 17.92 2.18
N ILE A 169 17.96 18.80 3.16
CA ILE A 169 18.85 19.89 3.55
C ILE A 169 19.52 19.50 4.85
N THR A 170 20.84 19.71 4.94
CA THR A 170 21.61 19.42 6.16
C THR A 170 22.05 20.74 6.78
N THR A 171 21.86 20.93 8.10
CA THR A 171 22.39 22.12 8.80
C THR A 171 23.90 22.23 8.62
N ASP A 172 24.44 23.46 8.67
CA ASP A 172 25.87 23.68 8.46
C ASP A 172 26.70 22.87 9.49
N GLY A 173 27.68 22.15 8.98
CA GLY A 173 28.51 21.23 9.77
C GLY A 173 29.48 21.92 10.74
N SER A 174 29.57 23.24 10.70
CA SER A 174 30.44 24.04 11.58
C SER A 174 29.64 24.92 12.57
N ASP A 175 28.44 25.36 12.18
CA ASP A 175 27.58 26.22 12.99
C ASP A 175 26.11 26.10 12.56
N GLY A 176 25.30 25.38 13.33
CA GLY A 176 23.88 25.17 13.05
C GLY A 176 23.06 26.46 12.89
N THR A 177 23.57 27.60 13.35
CA THR A 177 22.92 28.91 13.19
C THR A 177 23.23 29.57 11.82
N THR A 178 24.12 28.98 11.02
CA THR A 178 24.36 29.40 9.65
C THR A 178 23.25 28.82 8.75
N PRO A 179 22.51 29.68 8.01
CA PRO A 179 21.47 29.19 7.09
C PRO A 179 22.05 28.32 5.98
N VAL A 180 21.36 27.25 5.64
CA VAL A 180 21.65 26.41 4.49
C VAL A 180 20.44 26.43 3.54
N THR A 181 20.67 26.85 2.31
CA THR A 181 19.64 27.03 1.29
C THR A 181 19.43 25.75 0.51
N SER A 182 18.17 25.43 0.15
CA SER A 182 17.81 24.34 -0.74
C SER A 182 18.45 24.55 -2.15
N SER A 183 18.63 23.47 -2.88
CA SER A 183 19.11 23.49 -4.26
C SER A 183 18.00 23.78 -5.26
N ASN A 184 16.76 23.56 -4.84
CA ASN A 184 15.56 23.69 -5.66
C ASN A 184 14.63 24.77 -5.09
N ALA A 185 14.03 25.55 -5.99
CA ALA A 185 12.99 26.50 -5.63
C ALA A 185 11.64 25.79 -5.46
N TYR A 186 10.87 26.20 -4.46
CA TYR A 186 9.56 25.65 -4.14
C TYR A 186 8.46 26.67 -4.39
N ASN A 187 7.34 26.20 -4.97
CA ASN A 187 6.11 26.99 -4.99
C ASN A 187 5.36 26.84 -3.67
N ASN A 188 5.17 25.61 -3.22
CA ASN A 188 4.56 25.30 -1.94
C ASN A 188 5.39 24.27 -1.18
N LEU A 189 5.64 24.52 0.09
CA LEU A 189 6.17 23.53 1.03
C LEU A 189 4.98 22.85 1.72
N MET A 190 4.92 21.51 1.66
CA MET A 190 3.76 20.73 2.10
C MET A 190 4.07 19.85 3.31
N GLY A 191 5.33 19.52 3.54
CA GLY A 191 5.78 18.69 4.64
C GLY A 191 7.26 18.83 4.91
N ALA A 192 7.67 18.58 6.15
CA ALA A 192 9.06 18.55 6.56
C ALA A 192 9.26 17.53 7.67
N GLU A 193 10.41 16.86 7.68
CA GLU A 193 10.77 15.91 8.75
C GLU A 193 12.28 15.89 9.00
N ILE A 194 12.66 15.64 10.24
CA ILE A 194 14.04 15.34 10.61
C ILE A 194 14.33 13.88 10.27
N THR A 195 15.21 13.63 9.32
CA THR A 195 15.56 12.28 8.85
C THR A 195 16.84 11.76 9.49
N SER A 196 17.70 12.64 10.01
CA SER A 196 18.92 12.27 10.73
C SER A 196 19.29 13.33 11.78
N GLY A 197 19.87 12.87 12.88
CA GLY A 197 20.27 13.74 13.97
C GLY A 197 19.16 14.05 14.98
N THR A 198 19.51 14.75 16.05
CA THR A 198 18.57 15.18 17.09
C THR A 198 18.92 16.63 17.46
N PRO A 199 18.10 17.60 17.08
CA PRO A 199 18.37 18.99 17.41
C PRO A 199 18.24 19.26 18.92
N SER A 200 19.09 20.10 19.45
CA SER A 200 18.98 20.62 20.78
C SER A 200 18.15 21.91 20.85
N GLY A 201 18.07 22.62 19.73
CA GLY A 201 17.26 23.80 19.53
C GLY A 201 16.06 23.58 18.59
N THR A 202 15.49 24.70 18.16
CA THR A 202 14.44 24.72 17.15
C THR A 202 15.07 24.88 15.78
N LEU A 203 14.76 23.97 14.88
CA LEU A 203 15.06 24.10 13.45
C LEU A 203 13.93 24.91 12.81
N THR A 204 14.28 25.91 12.04
CA THR A 204 13.33 26.75 11.31
C THR A 204 13.56 26.56 9.81
N LEU A 205 12.51 26.21 9.10
CA LEU A 205 12.42 26.32 7.65
C LEU A 205 11.80 27.67 7.32
N ARG A 206 12.46 28.44 6.46
CA ARG A 206 12.04 29.79 6.10
C ARG A 206 12.23 30.05 4.61
N GLU A 207 11.52 31.03 4.10
CA GLU A 207 11.68 31.52 2.73
C GLU A 207 12.98 32.33 2.64
N ALA A 208 13.80 32.05 1.60
CA ALA A 208 15.18 32.55 1.54
C ALA A 208 15.30 34.06 1.30
N THR A 209 14.34 34.69 0.62
CA THR A 209 14.39 36.11 0.25
C THR A 209 13.89 37.03 1.39
N THR A 210 12.84 36.61 2.10
CA THR A 210 12.20 37.45 3.14
C THR A 210 12.49 37.03 4.57
N ASP A 211 13.21 35.93 4.76
CA ASP A 211 13.42 35.30 6.08
C ASP A 211 12.12 34.90 6.80
N GLY A 212 10.99 34.85 6.10
CA GLY A 212 9.70 34.48 6.68
C GLY A 212 9.69 33.00 7.09
N ALA A 213 9.48 32.72 8.37
CA ALA A 213 9.38 31.33 8.85
C ALA A 213 8.17 30.63 8.22
N ILE A 214 8.41 29.46 7.62
CA ILE A 214 7.38 28.61 7.04
C ILE A 214 6.87 27.63 8.09
N THR A 215 7.77 26.87 8.70
CA THR A 215 7.47 25.94 9.79
C THR A 215 8.68 25.70 10.68
N THR A 216 8.49 25.02 11.79
CA THR A 216 9.56 24.70 12.75
C THR A 216 9.51 23.24 13.18
N LEU A 217 10.69 22.67 13.42
CA LEU A 217 10.87 21.30 13.92
C LEU A 217 11.71 21.33 15.21
N THR A 218 11.49 20.37 16.10
CA THR A 218 12.25 20.21 17.35
C THR A 218 12.47 18.72 17.62
N SER A 219 13.27 18.39 18.63
CA SER A 219 13.43 17.00 19.07
C SER A 219 12.14 16.35 19.59
N GLY A 220 11.13 17.15 19.97
CA GLY A 220 9.81 16.68 20.43
C GLY A 220 8.74 16.70 19.33
N SER A 221 8.98 17.41 18.22
CA SER A 221 8.12 17.48 17.04
C SER A 221 9.02 17.38 15.82
N THR A 222 9.29 16.15 15.40
CA THR A 222 10.28 15.85 14.37
C THR A 222 9.74 15.91 12.94
N SER A 223 8.44 16.11 12.78
CA SER A 223 7.76 16.30 11.49
C SER A 223 6.69 17.38 11.59
N SER A 224 6.37 18.01 10.47
CA SER A 224 5.29 18.97 10.30
C SER A 224 4.62 18.76 8.95
N GLY A 225 3.30 18.81 8.90
CA GLY A 225 2.49 18.63 7.68
C GLY A 225 2.48 17.21 7.14
N ILE A 226 3.10 16.24 7.79
CA ILE A 226 3.24 14.86 7.34
C ILE A 226 2.35 13.94 8.16
N TYR A 227 1.59 13.10 7.45
CA TYR A 227 0.76 12.05 8.01
C TYR A 227 1.24 10.70 7.47
N GLU A 228 1.57 9.78 8.37
CA GLU A 228 1.92 8.40 8.04
C GLU A 228 0.67 7.53 8.11
N PRO A 229 0.25 6.91 7.00
CA PRO A 229 -0.90 6.01 7.03
C PRO A 229 -0.67 4.82 7.93
N THR A 230 -1.70 4.39 8.66
CA THR A 230 -1.63 3.16 9.49
C THR A 230 -1.56 1.89 8.65
N ASP A 231 -2.14 1.91 7.46
CA ASP A 231 -1.96 0.89 6.41
C ASP A 231 -1.32 1.55 5.19
N THR A 232 -0.06 1.21 4.94
CA THR A 232 0.73 1.81 3.85
C THR A 232 0.47 1.16 2.49
N ARG A 233 -0.23 0.02 2.46
CA ARG A 233 -0.45 -0.74 1.22
C ARG A 233 -1.50 -0.08 0.34
N ALA A 234 -1.14 0.23 -0.89
CA ALA A 234 -2.03 0.83 -1.89
C ALA A 234 -2.36 -0.10 -3.06
N PHE A 235 -1.76 -1.30 -3.10
CA PHE A 235 -2.07 -2.38 -4.03
C PHE A 235 -1.96 -2.02 -5.51
N ASN A 236 -1.06 -1.12 -5.82
CA ASN A 236 -0.83 -0.64 -7.18
C ASN A 236 -2.04 0.11 -7.76
N VAL A 237 -2.66 0.93 -6.93
CA VAL A 237 -3.82 1.78 -7.26
C VAL A 237 -3.50 3.26 -7.19
N GLU A 238 -4.34 4.02 -7.90
CA GLU A 238 -4.39 5.48 -7.86
C GLU A 238 -5.21 5.93 -6.64
N PRO A 239 -4.61 6.61 -5.64
CA PRO A 239 -5.35 7.11 -4.50
C PRO A 239 -6.33 8.21 -4.89
N THR A 240 -7.37 8.37 -4.09
CA THR A 240 -8.32 9.49 -4.20
C THR A 240 -8.25 10.36 -2.95
N ALA A 241 -8.43 11.66 -3.12
CA ALA A 241 -8.49 12.60 -2.02
C ALA A 241 -9.76 13.45 -2.10
N VAL A 242 -10.34 13.76 -0.93
CA VAL A 242 -11.52 14.62 -0.83
C VAL A 242 -11.42 15.51 0.40
N ALA A 243 -11.83 16.77 0.28
CA ALA A 243 -11.91 17.69 1.40
C ALA A 243 -13.35 17.81 1.93
N SER A 244 -13.48 18.05 3.23
CA SER A 244 -14.78 18.28 3.90
C SER A 244 -15.40 19.64 3.57
N ALA A 245 -14.59 20.60 3.11
CA ALA A 245 -15.00 21.94 2.72
C ALA A 245 -14.27 22.37 1.44
N GLY A 246 -14.48 23.61 1.02
CA GLY A 246 -14.00 24.15 -0.25
C GLY A 246 -12.49 24.39 -0.32
N GLU A 247 -11.69 23.34 -0.12
CA GLU A 247 -10.23 23.38 -0.20
C GLU A 247 -9.75 23.35 -1.67
N THR A 248 -8.79 24.21 -2.00
CA THR A 248 -8.19 24.31 -3.34
C THR A 248 -6.65 24.27 -3.29
N GLY A 249 -6.06 24.05 -2.11
CA GLY A 249 -4.64 23.83 -1.95
C GLY A 249 -4.16 22.53 -2.55
N TYR A 250 -2.89 22.23 -2.36
CA TYR A 250 -2.28 20.99 -2.84
C TYR A 250 -2.17 19.99 -1.69
N LEU A 251 -2.10 18.70 -2.05
CA LEU A 251 -1.54 17.64 -1.21
C LEU A 251 -0.40 16.96 -1.95
N VAL A 252 0.50 16.33 -1.22
CA VAL A 252 1.56 15.50 -1.77
C VAL A 252 1.43 14.10 -1.19
N VAL A 253 1.52 13.09 -2.06
CA VAL A 253 1.58 11.67 -1.69
C VAL A 253 2.94 11.12 -2.06
N VAL A 254 3.58 10.42 -1.15
CA VAL A 254 4.90 9.79 -1.32
C VAL A 254 4.81 8.31 -0.99
N GLY A 255 5.42 7.48 -1.82
CA GLY A 255 5.41 6.04 -1.64
C GLY A 255 6.24 5.32 -2.70
N THR A 256 5.84 4.11 -3.07
CA THR A 256 6.53 3.30 -4.09
C THR A 256 5.59 2.87 -5.20
N ASP A 257 6.13 2.67 -6.40
CA ASP A 257 5.44 2.05 -7.53
C ASP A 257 5.44 0.51 -7.44
N SER A 258 4.94 -0.17 -8.48
CA SER A 258 4.90 -1.64 -8.56
C SER A 258 6.28 -2.31 -8.53
N ASP A 259 7.33 -1.60 -8.87
CA ASP A 259 8.71 -2.08 -8.85
C ASP A 259 9.44 -1.71 -7.54
N TYR A 260 8.69 -1.19 -6.54
CA TYR A 260 9.21 -0.67 -5.27
C TYR A 260 10.16 0.51 -5.43
N SER A 261 10.11 1.22 -6.56
CA SER A 261 10.85 2.46 -6.76
C SER A 261 10.12 3.62 -6.10
N ALA A 262 10.87 4.50 -5.44
CA ALA A 262 10.28 5.68 -4.79
C ALA A 262 9.62 6.60 -5.81
N GLN A 263 8.42 7.04 -5.51
CA GLN A 263 7.68 8.03 -6.30
C GLN A 263 6.92 8.99 -5.39
N GLY A 264 6.58 10.14 -5.95
CA GLY A 264 5.71 11.11 -5.31
C GLY A 264 4.88 11.83 -6.36
N GLU A 265 3.75 12.39 -5.91
CA GLU A 265 2.85 13.17 -6.74
C GLU A 265 2.25 14.31 -5.92
N SER A 266 2.14 15.48 -6.52
CA SER A 266 1.32 16.57 -6.02
C SER A 266 -0.05 16.56 -6.68
N LYS A 267 -1.10 16.89 -5.94
CA LYS A 267 -2.44 17.00 -6.46
C LYS A 267 -3.17 18.21 -5.90
N GLN A 268 -3.70 19.02 -6.79
CA GLN A 268 -4.56 20.13 -6.38
C GLN A 268 -5.95 19.61 -6.00
N MET A 269 -6.45 20.07 -4.86
CA MET A 269 -7.80 19.78 -4.39
C MET A 269 -8.84 20.59 -5.18
N ASP A 270 -10.03 20.04 -5.40
CA ASP A 270 -11.15 20.65 -6.11
C ASP A 270 -12.37 20.83 -5.18
N GLY A 271 -12.18 21.67 -4.17
CA GLY A 271 -13.22 21.91 -3.16
C GLY A 271 -13.61 20.62 -2.45
N THR A 272 -14.89 20.29 -2.47
CA THR A 272 -15.44 19.03 -1.92
C THR A 272 -15.56 17.92 -2.96
N THR A 273 -15.06 18.12 -4.18
CA THR A 273 -15.04 17.11 -5.23
C THR A 273 -13.85 16.18 -5.00
N SER A 274 -14.09 14.86 -5.06
CA SER A 274 -12.99 13.88 -5.00
C SER A 274 -12.07 14.04 -6.21
N VAL A 275 -10.77 14.09 -5.96
CA VAL A 275 -9.72 14.11 -6.98
C VAL A 275 -8.96 12.79 -6.94
N THR A 276 -8.57 12.26 -8.11
CA THR A 276 -7.76 11.05 -8.24
C THR A 276 -6.34 11.43 -8.59
N LEU A 277 -5.36 10.84 -7.92
CA LEU A 277 -3.95 10.95 -8.28
C LEU A 277 -3.71 10.20 -9.60
N ALA A 278 -2.69 10.57 -10.34
CA ALA A 278 -2.36 9.96 -11.62
C ALA A 278 -1.44 8.74 -11.46
N ASN A 279 -0.64 8.70 -10.39
CA ASN A 279 0.26 7.61 -10.10
C ASN A 279 -0.43 6.49 -9.33
N ALA A 280 -0.25 5.25 -9.79
CA ALA A 280 -0.61 4.08 -9.02
C ALA A 280 0.50 3.75 -8.01
N TYR A 281 0.13 3.48 -6.77
CA TYR A 281 1.06 3.20 -5.67
C TYR A 281 0.95 1.74 -5.22
N ASN A 282 2.10 1.12 -4.98
CA ASN A 282 2.18 -0.17 -4.27
C ASN A 282 2.17 0.05 -2.75
N THR A 283 2.92 1.06 -2.27
CA THR A 283 2.83 1.55 -0.89
C THR A 283 2.67 3.06 -0.89
N ILE A 284 1.98 3.59 0.13
CA ILE A 284 1.95 5.01 0.43
C ILE A 284 2.56 5.19 1.81
N ASP A 285 3.70 5.87 1.85
CA ASP A 285 4.49 6.00 3.07
C ASP A 285 4.15 7.30 3.81
N LYS A 286 3.85 8.37 3.05
CA LYS A 286 3.57 9.70 3.60
C LYS A 286 2.51 10.43 2.78
N ILE A 287 1.71 11.21 3.48
CA ILE A 287 0.76 12.17 2.90
C ILE A 287 1.06 13.53 3.52
N CYS A 288 1.43 14.51 2.68
CA CYS A 288 1.75 15.86 3.14
C CYS A 288 0.60 16.79 2.78
N LEU A 289 0.04 17.48 3.76
CA LEU A 289 -1.13 18.33 3.58
C LEU A 289 -0.80 19.84 3.62
N GLY A 290 0.41 20.21 4.09
CA GLY A 290 0.82 21.61 4.17
C GLY A 290 -0.18 22.47 4.94
N ASP A 291 -0.53 23.62 4.38
CA ASP A 291 -1.46 24.61 4.94
C ASP A 291 -2.90 24.36 4.42
N THR A 292 -3.40 23.13 4.52
CA THR A 292 -4.80 22.88 4.20
C THR A 292 -5.71 23.26 5.35
N SER A 293 -6.74 24.05 5.06
CA SER A 293 -7.69 24.58 6.06
C SER A 293 -8.89 23.67 6.31
N ALA A 294 -9.16 22.74 5.39
CA ALA A 294 -10.25 21.76 5.50
C ALA A 294 -9.72 20.39 5.87
N ASP A 295 -10.57 19.59 6.51
CA ASP A 295 -10.28 18.18 6.75
C ASP A 295 -10.17 17.43 5.42
N ILE A 296 -9.05 16.76 5.21
CA ILE A 296 -8.76 15.93 4.03
C ILE A 296 -8.89 14.46 4.41
N THR A 297 -9.56 13.70 3.55
CA THR A 297 -9.56 12.24 3.59
C THR A 297 -8.87 11.75 2.32
N VAL A 298 -7.89 10.89 2.48
CA VAL A 298 -7.21 10.20 1.36
C VAL A 298 -7.50 8.72 1.46
N SER A 299 -8.02 8.15 0.38
CA SER A 299 -8.44 6.75 0.31
C SER A 299 -7.77 6.07 -0.87
N VAL A 300 -7.47 4.79 -0.75
CA VAL A 300 -7.22 3.94 -1.91
C VAL A 300 -8.53 3.37 -2.40
N GLY A 301 -8.76 3.50 -3.69
CA GLY A 301 -10.02 3.13 -4.31
C GLY A 301 -10.30 1.64 -4.23
N ALA A 302 -11.59 1.36 -4.27
CA ALA A 302 -12.17 0.05 -4.14
C ALA A 302 -11.87 -0.93 -5.29
N GLU A 303 -11.55 -0.44 -6.48
CA GLU A 303 -11.51 -1.30 -7.67
C GLU A 303 -10.31 -2.22 -7.73
N GLU A 304 -9.34 -2.10 -6.81
CA GLU A 304 -8.04 -2.73 -6.97
C GLU A 304 -7.48 -3.36 -5.71
N ASP A 305 -8.32 -3.91 -4.87
CA ASP A 305 -7.83 -4.87 -3.88
C ASP A 305 -7.39 -6.16 -4.63
N GLU A 306 -6.43 -5.97 -5.54
CA GLU A 306 -5.83 -7.05 -6.34
C GLU A 306 -5.31 -8.18 -5.46
N LEU A 307 -4.99 -7.89 -4.18
CA LEU A 307 -4.54 -8.91 -3.24
C LEU A 307 -5.68 -9.81 -2.74
N LYS A 308 -6.93 -9.35 -2.77
CA LYS A 308 -8.08 -10.22 -2.48
C LYS A 308 -8.53 -11.00 -3.70
N LYS A 309 -8.19 -10.54 -4.89
CA LYS A 309 -8.51 -11.19 -6.14
C LYS A 309 -7.68 -12.45 -6.31
N ILE A 310 -8.36 -13.57 -6.34
CA ILE A 310 -7.72 -14.87 -6.58
C ILE A 310 -7.82 -15.31 -8.04
N GLY A 311 -8.64 -14.64 -8.84
CA GLY A 311 -8.84 -15.01 -10.23
C GLY A 311 -10.11 -14.43 -10.83
N LYS A 312 -10.48 -14.95 -11.99
CA LYS A 312 -11.68 -14.57 -12.73
C LYS A 312 -12.48 -15.81 -13.13
N SER A 313 -13.80 -15.77 -12.88
CA SER A 313 -14.69 -16.91 -13.20
C SER A 313 -14.83 -17.13 -14.70
N ASN A 314 -14.77 -18.39 -15.13
CA ASN A 314 -15.05 -18.80 -16.51
C ASN A 314 -16.52 -19.20 -16.71
N ASN A 315 -17.16 -19.70 -15.67
CA ASN A 315 -18.57 -20.07 -15.67
C ASN A 315 -19.34 -19.38 -14.55
N ALA A 316 -20.65 -19.51 -14.54
CA ALA A 316 -21.51 -19.09 -13.44
C ALA A 316 -21.75 -20.25 -12.47
N ALA A 317 -21.78 -19.94 -11.18
CA ALA A 317 -22.31 -20.80 -10.12
C ALA A 317 -23.62 -20.20 -9.61
N ALA A 318 -24.71 -20.96 -9.62
CA ALA A 318 -26.03 -20.45 -9.30
C ALA A 318 -26.31 -20.34 -7.79
N ALA A 319 -25.58 -21.11 -6.98
CA ALA A 319 -25.79 -21.14 -5.53
C ALA A 319 -24.54 -21.54 -4.75
N LYS A 320 -24.60 -21.36 -3.44
CA LYS A 320 -23.59 -21.86 -2.51
C LYS A 320 -23.45 -23.36 -2.60
N GLY A 321 -22.24 -23.83 -2.76
CA GLY A 321 -21.89 -25.25 -2.88
C GLY A 321 -21.74 -25.74 -4.31
N ASP A 322 -22.16 -24.94 -5.30
CA ASP A 322 -21.91 -25.24 -6.71
C ASP A 322 -20.42 -25.12 -7.04
N THR A 323 -20.01 -25.72 -8.14
CA THR A 323 -18.66 -25.56 -8.67
C THR A 323 -18.54 -24.30 -9.51
N VAL A 324 -17.45 -23.58 -9.35
CA VAL A 324 -17.04 -22.47 -10.20
C VAL A 324 -15.68 -22.77 -10.81
N ASP A 325 -15.61 -22.71 -12.14
CA ASP A 325 -14.35 -22.78 -12.86
C ASP A 325 -13.80 -21.37 -13.03
N PHE A 326 -12.51 -21.20 -12.78
CA PHE A 326 -11.86 -19.89 -12.84
C PHE A 326 -10.40 -20.00 -13.26
N ILE A 327 -9.87 -18.89 -13.78
CA ILE A 327 -8.43 -18.74 -14.01
C ILE A 327 -7.84 -18.12 -12.75
N PHE A 328 -6.94 -18.88 -12.11
CA PHE A 328 -6.19 -18.40 -10.96
C PHE A 328 -5.16 -17.37 -11.42
N THR A 329 -5.21 -16.18 -10.85
CA THR A 329 -4.26 -15.09 -11.10
C THR A 329 -3.64 -14.72 -9.77
N ALA A 330 -2.56 -15.39 -9.41
CA ALA A 330 -1.78 -15.03 -8.22
C ALA A 330 -0.78 -13.93 -8.55
#